data_7e099d5e478a973151a0ba4373e4119d
#
_entry.id   7e099d5e478a973151a0ba4373e4119d
#
_cell.length_a   1.000
_cell.length_b   1.000
_cell.length_c   1.000
_cell.angle_alpha   90.00
_cell.angle_beta   90.00
_cell.angle_gamma   90.00
#
_symmetry.space_group_name_H-M   'P 1'
#
loop_
_entity.id
_entity.type
_entity.pdbx_description
1 polymer ?
#
loop_
_entity_poly.entity_id
_entity_poly.type
_entity_poly.pdbx_seq_one_letter_code
_entity_poly.pdbx_strand_id
1 'polypeptide(L)'
;APRVAKSCQPGEFVIVKIDEAGERIPLTICDYNREEGTITIVFQTVGASSEKMSHLQAGDSFHDFVGPLGNPSEFVKEDLEVLKNKKYLFVAGGVGTAPVYPQVKWLKEHGIDADVIVGAKTKDLLILEKEMEAVAGNLYVTTDDGSYVRKGMVTDVIKDLVQNQGKKYDVCVAIGPMIMMKFVCLLTKELEIPTIVSLNPIMVDGTGMCGACRVTVGGE
;
A
#
# COMPACT_ATOMS: atom_id res chain seq x y z
N ALA A 1 -15.57 -4.33 13.00
CA ALA A 1 -14.61 -3.48 13.74
C ALA A 1 -15.02 -1.99 13.75
N PRO A 2 -16.22 -1.63 14.27
CA PRO A 2 -16.78 -0.27 14.09
C PRO A 2 -15.91 0.86 14.64
N ARG A 3 -15.24 0.64 15.76
CA ARG A 3 -14.35 1.65 16.35
C ARG A 3 -13.13 1.93 15.47
N VAL A 4 -12.53 0.87 14.92
CA VAL A 4 -11.40 1.00 14.01
C VAL A 4 -11.84 1.70 12.72
N ALA A 5 -12.92 1.25 12.10
CA ALA A 5 -13.44 1.83 10.87
C ALA A 5 -13.75 3.33 10.97
N LYS A 6 -14.25 3.78 12.15
CA LYS A 6 -14.57 5.21 12.38
C LYS A 6 -13.34 6.10 12.50
N SER A 7 -12.22 5.58 13.01
CA SER A 7 -11.04 6.38 13.35
C SER A 7 -9.85 6.16 12.41
N CYS A 8 -9.82 5.05 11.67
CA CYS A 8 -8.66 4.75 10.82
C CYS A 8 -8.50 5.74 9.66
N GLN A 9 -7.24 5.89 9.26
CA GLN A 9 -6.79 6.72 8.15
C GLN A 9 -5.91 5.90 7.21
N PRO A 10 -5.73 6.33 5.94
CA PRO A 10 -4.81 5.68 5.01
C PRO A 10 -3.39 5.58 5.59
N GLY A 11 -2.74 4.43 5.41
CA GLY A 11 -1.39 4.14 5.91
C GLY A 11 -1.36 3.48 7.28
N GLU A 12 -2.46 3.45 8.00
CA GLU A 12 -2.56 2.77 9.29
C GLU A 12 -2.80 1.25 9.11
N PHE A 13 -2.55 0.50 10.17
CA PHE A 13 -2.65 -0.95 10.18
C PHE A 13 -3.39 -1.46 11.43
N VAL A 14 -3.68 -2.73 11.43
CA VAL A 14 -4.21 -3.47 12.58
C VAL A 14 -3.28 -4.62 12.93
N ILE A 15 -3.32 -5.07 14.17
CA ILE A 15 -2.76 -6.34 14.58
C ILE A 15 -3.90 -7.30 14.83
N VAL A 16 -3.83 -8.48 14.20
CA VAL A 16 -4.77 -9.57 14.40
C VAL A 16 -4.07 -10.75 15.08
N LYS A 17 -4.81 -11.48 15.89
CA LYS A 17 -4.41 -12.75 16.49
C LYS A 17 -5.56 -13.73 16.27
N ILE A 18 -5.29 -14.88 15.65
CA ILE A 18 -6.33 -15.82 15.22
C ILE A 18 -6.96 -16.53 16.39
N ASP A 19 -6.13 -17.06 17.33
CA ASP A 19 -6.53 -17.79 18.51
C ASP A 19 -5.54 -17.55 19.67
N GLU A 20 -5.79 -18.16 20.82
CA GLU A 20 -4.98 -17.94 22.02
C GLU A 20 -3.50 -18.27 21.84
N ALA A 21 -3.15 -19.29 21.06
CA ALA A 21 -1.79 -19.69 20.74
C ALA A 21 -1.20 -18.99 19.50
N GLY A 22 -2.03 -18.20 18.79
CA GLY A 22 -1.65 -17.55 17.52
C GLY A 22 -0.66 -16.42 17.70
N GLU A 23 0.09 -16.15 16.64
CA GLU A 23 0.96 -15.00 16.55
C GLU A 23 0.16 -13.70 16.33
N ARG A 24 0.74 -12.59 16.71
CA ARG A 24 0.24 -11.24 16.41
C ARG A 24 0.71 -10.82 15.04
N ILE A 25 -0.22 -10.65 14.10
CA ILE A 25 0.09 -10.37 12.69
C ILE A 25 -0.31 -8.94 12.37
N PRO A 26 0.64 -8.06 11.97
CA PRO A 26 0.33 -6.73 11.50
C PRO A 26 -0.17 -6.77 10.06
N LEU A 27 -1.31 -6.15 9.79
CA LEU A 27 -1.90 -6.06 8.47
C LEU A 27 -2.37 -4.63 8.19
N THR A 28 -1.95 -4.08 7.07
CA THR A 28 -2.38 -2.74 6.67
C THR A 28 -3.88 -2.74 6.36
N ILE A 29 -4.56 -1.68 6.79
CA ILE A 29 -5.96 -1.46 6.43
C ILE A 29 -6.01 -1.11 4.95
N CYS A 30 -6.60 -2.00 4.15
CA CYS A 30 -6.75 -1.84 2.72
C CYS A 30 -7.95 -0.93 2.36
N ASP A 31 -9.03 -1.09 3.08
CA ASP A 31 -10.23 -0.26 2.90
C ASP A 31 -11.04 -0.20 4.19
N TYR A 32 -11.94 0.76 4.27
CA TYR A 32 -12.86 0.91 5.41
C TYR A 32 -14.18 1.55 4.98
N ASN A 33 -15.25 1.11 5.63
CA ASN A 33 -16.56 1.73 5.54
C ASN A 33 -16.99 2.20 6.94
N ARG A 34 -17.08 3.52 7.12
CA ARG A 34 -17.39 4.12 8.42
C ARG A 34 -18.84 3.95 8.83
N GLU A 35 -19.76 3.88 7.86
CA GLU A 35 -21.20 3.71 8.09
C GLU A 35 -21.50 2.27 8.52
N GLU A 36 -20.99 1.30 7.79
CA GLU A 36 -21.14 -0.12 8.12
C GLU A 36 -20.27 -0.58 9.29
N GLY A 37 -19.23 0.19 9.62
CA GLY A 37 -18.28 -0.15 10.67
C GLY A 37 -17.37 -1.33 10.29
N THR A 38 -17.06 -1.48 9.01
CA THR A 38 -16.22 -2.55 8.47
C THR A 38 -14.85 -2.03 8.05
N ILE A 39 -13.86 -2.87 8.08
CA ILE A 39 -12.56 -2.67 7.44
C ILE A 39 -12.22 -3.88 6.58
N THR A 40 -11.41 -3.65 5.55
CA THR A 40 -10.87 -4.68 4.69
C THR A 40 -9.37 -4.81 4.94
N ILE A 41 -8.91 -6.02 5.16
CA ILE A 41 -7.49 -6.38 5.21
C ILE A 41 -7.19 -7.37 4.10
N VAL A 42 -6.02 -7.24 3.49
CA VAL A 42 -5.55 -8.15 2.43
C VAL A 42 -4.23 -8.73 2.87
N PHE A 43 -4.11 -10.04 2.77
CA PHE A 43 -2.89 -10.75 3.11
C PHE A 43 -2.59 -11.85 2.10
N GLN A 44 -1.33 -12.24 2.02
CA GLN A 44 -0.88 -13.37 1.21
C GLN A 44 -0.55 -14.55 2.12
N THR A 45 -0.93 -15.74 1.69
CA THR A 45 -0.64 -16.99 2.39
C THR A 45 0.84 -17.35 2.17
N VAL A 46 1.69 -17.02 3.16
CA VAL A 46 3.15 -17.20 3.07
C VAL A 46 3.76 -17.99 4.23
N GLY A 47 2.97 -18.35 5.23
CA GLY A 47 3.42 -19.09 6.40
C GLY A 47 2.26 -19.63 7.22
N ALA A 48 2.57 -20.39 8.29
CA ALA A 48 1.58 -21.14 9.07
C ALA A 48 0.42 -20.27 9.59
N SER A 49 0.70 -19.07 10.08
CA SER A 49 -0.33 -18.17 10.62
C SER A 49 -1.24 -17.61 9.51
N SER A 50 -0.69 -17.22 8.37
CA SER A 50 -1.48 -16.74 7.23
C SER A 50 -2.25 -17.88 6.55
N GLU A 51 -1.70 -19.09 6.54
CA GLU A 51 -2.42 -20.31 6.10
C GLU A 51 -3.64 -20.56 7.00
N LYS A 52 -3.45 -20.56 8.31
CA LYS A 52 -4.54 -20.72 9.27
C LYS A 52 -5.60 -19.64 9.13
N MET A 53 -5.18 -18.40 8.90
CA MET A 53 -6.08 -17.27 8.68
C MET A 53 -6.91 -17.42 7.40
N SER A 54 -6.37 -18.04 6.34
CA SER A 54 -7.08 -18.28 5.09
C SER A 54 -8.25 -19.25 5.20
N HIS A 55 -8.33 -20.04 6.28
CA HIS A 55 -9.42 -20.96 6.55
C HIS A 55 -10.61 -20.32 7.29
N LEU A 56 -10.48 -19.08 7.77
CA LEU A 56 -11.58 -18.37 8.43
C LEU A 56 -12.74 -18.14 7.45
N GLN A 57 -13.94 -18.33 7.96
CA GLN A 57 -15.18 -18.17 7.22
C GLN A 57 -16.01 -17.00 7.72
N ALA A 58 -17.01 -16.59 6.94
CA ALA A 58 -17.95 -15.57 7.37
C ALA A 58 -18.65 -15.97 8.67
N GLY A 59 -18.56 -15.10 9.67
CA GLY A 59 -19.08 -15.36 11.03
C GLY A 59 -18.00 -15.77 12.04
N ASP A 60 -16.81 -16.15 11.57
CA ASP A 60 -15.67 -16.39 12.45
C ASP A 60 -15.12 -15.07 13.01
N SER A 61 -14.37 -15.15 14.08
CA SER A 61 -13.76 -13.99 14.75
C SER A 61 -12.29 -14.23 15.04
N PHE A 62 -11.53 -13.14 15.01
CA PHE A 62 -10.18 -13.13 15.58
C PHE A 62 -10.25 -13.15 17.11
N HIS A 63 -9.28 -13.81 17.73
CA HIS A 63 -9.13 -13.77 19.19
C HIS A 63 -8.80 -12.35 19.66
N ASP A 64 -7.81 -11.70 19.02
CA ASP A 64 -7.51 -10.29 19.24
C ASP A 64 -7.57 -9.52 17.93
N PHE A 65 -8.07 -8.29 18.00
CA PHE A 65 -8.11 -7.33 16.92
C PHE A 65 -7.82 -5.94 17.47
N VAL A 66 -6.63 -5.42 17.20
CA VAL A 66 -6.14 -4.16 17.77
C VAL A 66 -5.85 -3.16 16.66
N GLY A 67 -6.36 -1.95 16.80
CA GLY A 67 -6.12 -0.86 15.86
C GLY A 67 -7.11 0.30 16.00
N PRO A 68 -6.98 1.36 15.17
CA PRO A 68 -5.88 1.53 14.22
C PRO A 68 -4.55 1.78 14.92
N LEU A 69 -3.46 1.36 14.30
CA LEU A 69 -2.09 1.50 14.78
C LEU A 69 -1.22 2.17 13.71
N GLY A 70 -0.09 2.70 14.12
CA GLY A 70 0.82 3.41 13.23
C GLY A 70 0.47 4.89 13.08
N ASN A 71 1.01 5.49 12.04
CA ASN A 71 0.72 6.87 11.66
C ASN A 71 0.02 6.89 10.30
N PRO A 72 -0.94 7.78 10.09
CA PRO A 72 -1.51 7.99 8.78
C PRO A 72 -0.44 8.47 7.79
N SER A 73 -0.69 8.26 6.50
CA SER A 73 0.15 8.82 5.44
C SER A 73 0.30 10.32 5.61
N GLU A 74 1.50 10.85 5.33
CA GLU A 74 1.86 12.24 5.63
C GLU A 74 0.88 13.25 5.05
N PHE A 75 0.42 13.03 3.83
CA PHE A 75 -0.51 13.92 3.14
C PHE A 75 -1.86 14.10 3.86
N VAL A 76 -2.28 13.14 4.72
CA VAL A 76 -3.53 13.28 5.50
C VAL A 76 -3.49 14.48 6.46
N LYS A 77 -2.29 14.92 6.83
CA LYS A 77 -2.05 16.05 7.74
C LYS A 77 -1.67 17.35 7.01
N GLU A 78 -1.46 17.29 5.70
CA GLU A 78 -1.11 18.47 4.90
C GLU A 78 -2.36 19.28 4.51
N ASP A 79 -2.13 20.55 4.17
CA ASP A 79 -3.18 21.43 3.64
C ASP A 79 -3.64 20.93 2.26
N LEU A 80 -4.96 20.82 2.07
CA LEU A 80 -5.56 20.33 0.82
C LEU A 80 -5.18 21.19 -0.39
N GLU A 81 -5.04 22.50 -0.23
CA GLU A 81 -4.65 23.37 -1.34
C GLU A 81 -3.20 23.13 -1.76
N VAL A 82 -2.32 22.74 -0.84
CA VAL A 82 -0.95 22.32 -1.16
C VAL A 82 -0.97 21.00 -1.91
N LEU A 83 -1.77 20.03 -1.43
CA LEU A 83 -1.88 18.71 -2.04
C LEU A 83 -2.43 18.77 -3.47
N LYS A 84 -3.46 19.60 -3.73
CA LYS A 84 -4.07 19.76 -5.06
C LYS A 84 -3.09 20.29 -6.12
N ASN A 85 -2.04 20.96 -5.71
CA ASN A 85 -1.01 21.47 -6.61
C ASN A 85 0.12 20.46 -6.88
N LYS A 86 0.12 19.31 -6.19
CA LYS A 86 1.11 18.25 -6.38
C LYS A 86 0.61 17.16 -7.33
N LYS A 87 1.52 16.60 -8.11
CA LYS A 87 1.28 15.44 -8.98
C LYS A 87 1.87 14.19 -8.34
N TYR A 88 1.00 13.24 -8.05
CA TYR A 88 1.36 12.01 -7.35
C TYR A 88 1.52 10.83 -8.31
N LEU A 89 2.56 10.04 -8.09
CA LEU A 89 2.76 8.74 -8.70
C LEU A 89 2.79 7.67 -7.61
N PHE A 90 1.87 6.73 -7.63
CA PHE A 90 1.91 5.56 -6.78
C PHE A 90 2.43 4.35 -7.55
N VAL A 91 3.32 3.59 -6.94
CA VAL A 91 3.90 2.38 -7.52
C VAL A 91 3.68 1.21 -6.57
N ALA A 92 2.83 0.30 -6.97
CA ALA A 92 2.42 -0.86 -6.18
C ALA A 92 2.97 -2.15 -6.76
N GLY A 93 3.50 -3.04 -5.92
CA GLY A 93 3.99 -4.36 -6.33
C GLY A 93 3.30 -5.50 -5.59
N GLY A 94 2.59 -6.37 -6.33
CA GLY A 94 1.89 -7.52 -5.76
C GLY A 94 0.94 -7.13 -4.63
N VAL A 95 1.08 -7.73 -3.45
CA VAL A 95 0.24 -7.42 -2.27
C VAL A 95 0.39 -5.96 -1.80
N GLY A 96 1.46 -5.26 -2.20
CA GLY A 96 1.63 -3.83 -1.95
C GLY A 96 0.56 -2.93 -2.59
N THR A 97 -0.27 -3.47 -3.49
CA THR A 97 -1.45 -2.77 -4.01
C THR A 97 -2.47 -2.48 -2.90
N ALA A 98 -2.59 -3.37 -1.92
CA ALA A 98 -3.53 -3.22 -0.81
C ALA A 98 -3.28 -1.96 0.05
N PRO A 99 -2.05 -1.67 0.53
CA PRO A 99 -1.77 -0.43 1.26
C PRO A 99 -1.74 0.83 0.38
N VAL A 100 -1.60 0.71 -0.94
CA VAL A 100 -1.69 1.85 -1.88
C VAL A 100 -3.14 2.28 -2.08
N TYR A 101 -4.07 1.33 -2.18
CA TYR A 101 -5.47 1.60 -2.50
C TYR A 101 -6.14 2.66 -1.59
N PRO A 102 -6.10 2.56 -0.25
CA PRO A 102 -6.76 3.55 0.61
C PRO A 102 -6.15 4.95 0.49
N GLN A 103 -4.87 5.04 0.13
CA GLN A 103 -4.18 6.31 -0.06
C GLN A 103 -4.69 7.01 -1.34
N VAL A 104 -4.75 6.28 -2.44
CA VAL A 104 -5.27 6.80 -3.72
C VAL A 104 -6.76 7.14 -3.60
N LYS A 105 -7.55 6.28 -2.95
CA LYS A 105 -8.96 6.52 -2.66
C LYS A 105 -9.17 7.82 -1.88
N TRP A 106 -8.40 8.04 -0.82
CA TRP A 106 -8.47 9.25 -0.01
C TRP A 106 -8.15 10.50 -0.84
N LEU A 107 -7.11 10.47 -1.66
CA LEU A 107 -6.76 11.58 -2.56
C LEU A 107 -7.91 11.88 -3.52
N LYS A 108 -8.50 10.84 -4.13
CA LYS A 108 -9.65 10.98 -5.04
C LYS A 108 -10.86 11.59 -4.37
N GLU A 109 -11.18 11.16 -3.14
CA GLU A 109 -12.27 11.70 -2.33
C GLU A 109 -12.08 13.20 -2.00
N HIS A 110 -10.83 13.67 -2.00
CA HIS A 110 -10.47 15.09 -1.79
C HIS A 110 -10.22 15.86 -3.09
N GLY A 111 -10.58 15.28 -4.25
CA GLY A 111 -10.47 15.93 -5.56
C GLY A 111 -9.06 15.98 -6.12
N ILE A 112 -8.19 15.05 -5.71
CA ILE A 112 -6.81 14.97 -6.16
C ILE A 112 -6.64 13.67 -6.95
N ASP A 113 -6.30 13.79 -8.23
CA ASP A 113 -6.01 12.65 -9.09
C ASP A 113 -4.54 12.21 -8.94
N ALA A 114 -4.32 10.91 -8.81
CA ALA A 114 -3.01 10.32 -8.77
C ALA A 114 -2.84 9.28 -9.88
N ASP A 115 -1.67 9.25 -10.52
CA ASP A 115 -1.29 8.16 -11.42
C ASP A 115 -0.84 6.96 -10.60
N VAL A 116 -1.27 5.77 -11.00
CA VAL A 116 -0.97 4.52 -10.28
C VAL A 116 -0.37 3.50 -11.23
N ILE A 117 0.76 2.92 -10.85
CA ILE A 117 1.37 1.76 -11.52
C ILE A 117 1.16 0.55 -10.61
N VAL A 118 0.53 -0.49 -11.13
CA VAL A 118 0.39 -1.79 -10.46
C VAL A 118 1.20 -2.82 -11.22
N GLY A 119 2.17 -3.43 -10.55
CA GLY A 119 3.02 -4.48 -11.10
C GLY A 119 2.84 -5.80 -10.37
N ALA A 120 2.86 -6.91 -11.11
CA ALA A 120 2.88 -8.26 -10.56
C ALA A 120 3.75 -9.18 -11.43
N LYS A 121 4.13 -10.34 -10.90
CA LYS A 121 4.86 -11.33 -11.70
C LYS A 121 4.01 -11.88 -12.83
N THR A 122 2.75 -12.19 -12.54
CA THR A 122 1.77 -12.76 -13.46
C THR A 122 0.40 -12.11 -13.26
N LYS A 123 -0.50 -12.29 -14.23
CA LYS A 123 -1.88 -11.81 -14.15
C LYS A 123 -2.61 -12.26 -12.89
N ASP A 124 -2.44 -13.51 -12.49
CA ASP A 124 -3.15 -14.11 -11.35
C ASP A 124 -2.74 -13.52 -9.99
N LEU A 125 -1.63 -12.78 -9.96
CA LEU A 125 -1.13 -12.07 -8.77
C LEU A 125 -1.55 -10.59 -8.73
N LEU A 126 -2.28 -10.12 -9.74
CA LEU A 126 -2.88 -8.78 -9.71
C LEU A 126 -4.11 -8.79 -8.80
N ILE A 127 -4.17 -7.82 -7.92
CA ILE A 127 -5.28 -7.63 -6.98
C ILE A 127 -5.81 -6.20 -7.07
N LEU A 128 -7.08 -6.01 -6.72
CA LEU A 128 -7.72 -4.70 -6.61
C LEU A 128 -7.66 -3.84 -7.89
N GLU A 129 -7.57 -4.48 -9.08
CA GLU A 129 -7.45 -3.73 -10.34
C GLU A 129 -8.68 -2.86 -10.58
N LYS A 130 -9.89 -3.41 -10.42
CA LYS A 130 -11.15 -2.68 -10.63
C LYS A 130 -11.35 -1.58 -9.60
N GLU A 131 -11.04 -1.86 -8.35
CA GLU A 131 -11.12 -0.89 -7.26
C GLU A 131 -10.14 0.26 -7.49
N MET A 132 -8.92 -0.06 -7.92
CA MET A 132 -7.90 0.93 -8.22
C MET A 132 -8.25 1.76 -9.45
N GLU A 133 -8.82 1.16 -10.50
CA GLU A 133 -9.28 1.86 -11.70
C GLU A 133 -10.36 2.89 -11.37
N ALA A 134 -11.22 2.61 -10.39
CA ALA A 134 -12.28 3.51 -9.97
C ALA A 134 -11.77 4.77 -9.25
N VAL A 135 -10.57 4.71 -8.64
CA VAL A 135 -10.03 5.80 -7.80
C VAL A 135 -8.78 6.46 -8.37
N ALA A 136 -8.04 5.79 -9.25
CA ALA A 136 -6.86 6.35 -9.89
C ALA A 136 -7.22 7.43 -10.93
N GLY A 137 -6.38 8.42 -11.08
CA GLY A 137 -6.44 9.35 -12.20
C GLY A 137 -6.12 8.64 -13.52
N ASN A 138 -5.01 7.90 -13.53
CA ASN A 138 -4.67 6.92 -14.58
C ASN A 138 -4.09 5.66 -13.92
N LEU A 139 -4.52 4.50 -14.39
CA LEU A 139 -4.02 3.20 -13.94
C LEU A 139 -3.15 2.56 -15.04
N TYR A 140 -1.94 2.17 -14.68
CA TYR A 140 -1.00 1.45 -15.53
C TYR A 140 -0.70 0.09 -14.93
N VAL A 141 -1.03 -0.96 -15.66
CA VAL A 141 -0.83 -2.34 -15.20
C VAL A 141 0.30 -2.99 -16.00
N THR A 142 1.21 -3.68 -15.31
CA THR A 142 2.30 -4.43 -15.95
C THR A 142 2.50 -5.79 -15.28
N THR A 143 2.91 -6.77 -16.06
CA THR A 143 3.31 -8.10 -15.56
C THR A 143 4.69 -8.46 -16.07
N ASP A 144 5.53 -9.04 -15.20
CA ASP A 144 6.92 -9.36 -15.55
C ASP A 144 6.97 -10.36 -16.70
N ASP A 145 6.06 -11.34 -16.72
CA ASP A 145 5.99 -12.38 -17.76
C ASP A 145 5.24 -11.94 -19.03
N GLY A 146 4.51 -10.83 -18.99
CA GLY A 146 3.69 -10.34 -20.10
C GLY A 146 2.35 -11.07 -20.25
N SER A 147 1.89 -11.76 -19.22
CA SER A 147 0.61 -12.47 -19.24
C SER A 147 -0.62 -11.54 -19.27
N TYR A 148 -0.42 -10.24 -19.02
CA TYR A 148 -1.52 -9.27 -19.00
C TYR A 148 -1.06 -7.84 -19.31
N VAL A 149 -1.87 -7.10 -20.09
CA VAL A 149 -1.73 -5.70 -20.54
C VAL A 149 -0.36 -5.39 -21.12
N ARG A 150 0.66 -5.23 -20.29
CA ARG A 150 2.02 -4.84 -20.71
C ARG A 150 3.03 -5.78 -20.05
N LYS A 151 4.03 -6.23 -20.83
CA LYS A 151 5.19 -6.93 -20.32
C LYS A 151 6.24 -5.92 -19.84
N GLY A 152 6.76 -6.13 -18.65
CA GLY A 152 7.86 -5.34 -18.11
C GLY A 152 7.71 -5.05 -16.62
N MET A 153 8.71 -4.38 -16.08
CA MET A 153 8.73 -3.99 -14.67
C MET A 153 8.07 -2.62 -14.46
N VAL A 154 7.70 -2.32 -13.23
CA VAL A 154 7.14 -1.00 -12.86
C VAL A 154 8.11 0.14 -13.23
N THR A 155 9.41 -0.09 -13.17
CA THR A 155 10.44 0.88 -13.57
C THR A 155 10.41 1.22 -15.07
N ASP A 156 10.02 0.26 -15.90
CA ASP A 156 9.88 0.51 -17.35
C ASP A 156 8.69 1.42 -17.63
N VAL A 157 7.63 1.26 -16.84
CA VAL A 157 6.46 2.15 -16.90
C VAL A 157 6.81 3.56 -16.43
N ILE A 158 7.55 3.70 -15.33
CA ILE A 158 8.01 5.02 -14.84
C ILE A 158 8.84 5.73 -15.91
N LYS A 159 9.81 5.04 -16.52
CA LYS A 159 10.62 5.60 -17.61
C LYS A 159 9.77 6.07 -18.78
N ASP A 160 8.83 5.25 -19.18
CA ASP A 160 7.92 5.58 -20.28
C ASP A 160 7.10 6.84 -19.99
N LEU A 161 6.49 6.91 -18.80
CA LEU A 161 5.68 8.06 -18.39
C LEU A 161 6.50 9.35 -18.34
N VAL A 162 7.70 9.30 -17.77
CA VAL A 162 8.51 10.51 -17.55
C VAL A 162 9.31 10.89 -18.80
N GLN A 163 10.02 9.93 -19.40
CA GLN A 163 10.97 10.22 -20.49
C GLN A 163 10.29 10.29 -21.86
N ASN A 164 9.31 9.41 -22.13
CA ASN A 164 8.65 9.34 -23.43
C ASN A 164 7.38 10.20 -23.50
N GLN A 165 6.58 10.21 -22.42
CA GLN A 165 5.33 10.97 -22.38
C GLN A 165 5.48 12.36 -21.75
N GLY A 166 6.64 12.68 -21.17
CA GLY A 166 6.93 13.99 -20.58
C GLY A 166 6.14 14.30 -19.31
N LYS A 167 5.58 13.29 -18.64
CA LYS A 167 4.88 13.48 -17.36
C LYS A 167 5.85 13.91 -16.28
N LYS A 168 5.38 14.77 -15.39
CA LYS A 168 6.13 15.24 -14.22
C LYS A 168 5.40 14.87 -12.95
N TYR A 169 6.12 14.44 -11.94
CA TYR A 169 5.60 14.06 -10.64
C TYR A 169 6.37 14.79 -9.54
N ASP A 170 5.65 15.31 -8.55
CA ASP A 170 6.23 15.98 -7.40
C ASP A 170 6.55 14.99 -6.26
N VAL A 171 5.81 13.86 -6.23
CA VAL A 171 5.99 12.81 -5.22
C VAL A 171 5.72 11.45 -5.86
N CYS A 172 6.62 10.49 -5.58
CA CYS A 172 6.42 9.07 -5.86
C CYS A 172 6.25 8.32 -4.53
N VAL A 173 5.24 7.46 -4.44
CA VAL A 173 5.03 6.57 -3.29
C VAL A 173 5.16 5.14 -3.79
N ALA A 174 6.13 4.38 -3.29
CA ALA A 174 6.37 3.01 -3.72
C ALA A 174 6.18 2.02 -2.57
N ILE A 175 5.29 1.03 -2.78
CA ILE A 175 4.97 0.00 -1.79
C ILE A 175 4.94 -1.37 -2.47
N GLY A 176 5.76 -2.27 -1.97
CA GLY A 176 5.86 -3.63 -2.52
C GLY A 176 7.12 -4.36 -2.06
N PRO A 177 7.57 -5.36 -2.80
CA PRO A 177 8.80 -6.08 -2.49
C PRO A 177 10.00 -5.14 -2.37
N MET A 178 10.88 -5.40 -1.40
CA MET A 178 12.05 -4.56 -1.11
C MET A 178 12.91 -4.31 -2.36
N ILE A 179 13.10 -5.34 -3.18
CA ILE A 179 13.89 -5.23 -4.41
C ILE A 179 13.23 -4.27 -5.42
N MET A 180 11.90 -4.30 -5.54
CA MET A 180 11.16 -3.38 -6.39
C MET A 180 11.32 -1.94 -5.90
N MET A 181 11.09 -1.69 -4.60
CA MET A 181 11.24 -0.36 -4.00
C MET A 181 12.66 0.18 -4.19
N LYS A 182 13.68 -0.66 -4.02
CA LYS A 182 15.08 -0.28 -4.29
C LYS A 182 15.29 0.23 -5.72
N PHE A 183 14.82 -0.50 -6.73
CA PHE A 183 14.98 -0.08 -8.13
C PHE A 183 14.13 1.14 -8.48
N VAL A 184 12.94 1.26 -7.89
CA VAL A 184 12.13 2.48 -8.02
C VAL A 184 12.88 3.67 -7.45
N CYS A 185 13.44 3.58 -6.25
CA CYS A 185 14.22 4.66 -5.63
C CYS A 185 15.45 5.07 -6.45
N LEU A 186 16.18 4.09 -7.01
CA LEU A 186 17.35 4.38 -7.86
C LEU A 186 16.91 5.18 -9.10
N LEU A 187 15.84 4.74 -9.76
CA LEU A 187 15.34 5.41 -10.96
C LEU A 187 14.76 6.79 -10.64
N THR A 188 13.92 6.91 -9.61
CA THR A 188 13.31 8.20 -9.25
C THR A 188 14.34 9.22 -8.77
N LYS A 189 15.45 8.76 -8.16
CA LYS A 189 16.59 9.60 -7.85
C LYS A 189 17.24 10.19 -9.11
N GLU A 190 17.42 9.38 -10.15
CA GLU A 190 17.94 9.84 -11.46
C GLU A 190 16.98 10.82 -12.14
N LEU A 191 15.68 10.65 -11.92
CA LEU A 191 14.60 11.49 -12.46
C LEU A 191 14.27 12.70 -11.57
N GLU A 192 14.99 12.88 -10.46
CA GLU A 192 14.79 13.96 -9.48
C GLU A 192 13.37 14.00 -8.89
N ILE A 193 12.73 12.82 -8.71
CA ILE A 193 11.41 12.69 -8.11
C ILE A 193 11.56 12.25 -6.65
N PRO A 194 11.17 13.08 -5.67
CA PRO A 194 11.11 12.69 -4.26
C PRO A 194 10.28 11.43 -4.07
N THR A 195 10.82 10.44 -3.36
CA THR A 195 10.19 9.12 -3.25
C THR A 195 10.05 8.69 -1.81
N ILE A 196 8.83 8.31 -1.46
CA ILE A 196 8.46 7.72 -0.16
C ILE A 196 8.33 6.22 -0.36
N VAL A 197 8.92 5.42 0.51
CA VAL A 197 8.81 3.96 0.52
C VAL A 197 8.27 3.46 1.83
N SER A 198 7.46 2.41 1.78
CA SER A 198 6.93 1.75 2.97
C SER A 198 7.85 0.59 3.36
N LEU A 199 8.72 0.81 4.34
CA LEU A 199 9.63 -0.21 4.85
C LEU A 199 8.98 -0.95 6.02
N ASN A 200 8.95 -2.27 5.95
CA ASN A 200 8.46 -3.14 7.01
C ASN A 200 9.37 -4.37 7.15
N PRO A 201 10.57 -4.22 7.75
CA PRO A 201 11.52 -5.33 7.88
C PRO A 201 11.01 -6.40 8.86
N ILE A 202 10.39 -5.98 9.95
CA ILE A 202 9.76 -6.83 10.97
C ILE A 202 8.85 -5.96 11.85
N MET A 203 7.79 -6.53 12.38
CA MET A 203 6.98 -5.87 13.40
C MET A 203 6.71 -6.85 14.55
N VAL A 204 6.88 -6.38 15.80
CA VAL A 204 6.68 -7.19 17.00
C VAL A 204 5.48 -6.69 17.79
N ASP A 205 5.54 -5.52 18.42
CA ASP A 205 4.44 -5.02 19.27
C ASP A 205 3.42 -4.13 18.52
N GLY A 206 3.87 -3.42 17.49
CA GLY A 206 3.03 -2.52 16.69
C GLY A 206 2.66 -1.18 17.37
N THR A 207 3.17 -0.92 18.58
CA THR A 207 2.88 0.31 19.34
C THR A 207 3.96 1.38 19.21
N GLY A 208 5.12 1.00 18.63
CA GLY A 208 6.30 1.85 18.53
C GLY A 208 7.22 1.81 19.76
N MET A 209 6.91 1.04 20.77
CA MET A 209 7.70 0.99 22.02
C MET A 209 8.96 0.12 21.89
N CYS A 210 8.87 -1.04 21.24
CA CYS A 210 9.98 -2.01 21.19
C CYS A 210 11.11 -1.62 20.23
N GLY A 211 10.85 -0.79 19.22
CA GLY A 211 11.84 -0.36 18.24
C GLY A 211 12.41 -1.46 17.33
N ALA A 212 11.80 -2.66 17.30
CA ALA A 212 12.28 -3.81 16.50
C ALA A 212 12.26 -3.53 14.98
N CYS A 213 11.34 -2.69 14.52
CA CYS A 213 11.20 -2.32 13.11
C CYS A 213 12.08 -1.14 12.68
N ARG A 214 13.00 -0.68 13.53
CA ARG A 214 13.89 0.44 13.20
C ARG A 214 14.78 0.10 12.01
N VAL A 215 14.92 1.05 11.11
CA VAL A 215 15.81 1.00 9.96
C VAL A 215 16.75 2.20 9.95
N THR A 216 17.89 2.08 9.30
CA THR A 216 18.81 3.18 9.07
C THR A 216 18.67 3.66 7.64
N VAL A 217 18.41 4.94 7.45
CA VAL A 217 18.29 5.56 6.12
C VAL A 217 19.25 6.74 6.05
N GLY A 218 20.10 6.78 5.01
CA GLY A 218 21.06 7.87 4.83
C GLY A 218 22.16 7.97 5.90
N GLY A 219 22.30 6.97 6.77
CA GLY A 219 23.26 6.95 7.88
C GLY A 219 22.67 7.36 9.23
N GLU A 220 21.37 7.66 9.27
CA GLU A 220 20.59 8.02 10.48
C GLU A 220 19.54 6.95 10.79
#